data_94c73c2b3e03ecaa0bc7d576bb23dee4
#
_entry.id   94c73c2b3e03ecaa0bc7d576bb23dee4
#
_cell.length_a   1.000
_cell.length_b   1.000
_cell.length_c   1.000
_cell.angle_alpha   90.00
_cell.angle_beta   90.00
_cell.angle_gamma   90.00
#
_symmetry.space_group_name_H-M   'P 1'
#
loop_
_entity.id
_entity.type
_entity.pdbx_description
1 polymer ?
#
loop_
_entity_poly.entity_id
_entity_poly.type
_entity_poly.pdbx_seq_one_letter_code
_entity_poly.pdbx_strand_id
1 'polypeptide(L)'
;MLLIDSDNAAGSPRGDVDDAFAIAALLRSGLPVAALASVGGNTSEERAARNNRALGSLCEYSGPYLRGVQAGEVPDRIDRAGLWEEEPLRFLALGPLTNLAAVLDRRISEAVLVGSNLTSRGRFPPWWPHEFNLTKDPAATRAVFASELPLTLIPLDVARKLKIGPRELRALEGPLGDFLRRCSVRWSRRSLLRRGSRRFPVFDLAAAAYVLDPSLVTVEETRARLHPNLWVELGRSGRWVRVVRDFAARVIWGRFIRSMQ
;
A
#
# COMPACT_ATOMS: atom_id res chain seq x y z
N MET A 1 -5.94 -1.51 16.33
CA MET A 1 -6.12 -2.47 15.21
C MET A 1 -5.76 -1.82 13.86
N LEU A 2 -5.61 -2.61 12.77
CA LEU A 2 -5.22 -2.13 11.44
C LEU A 2 -6.39 -2.23 10.45
N LEU A 3 -6.69 -1.13 9.72
CA LEU A 3 -7.52 -1.16 8.52
C LEU A 3 -6.59 -1.11 7.30
N ILE A 4 -6.74 -2.06 6.39
CA ILE A 4 -5.97 -2.12 5.13
C ILE A 4 -6.89 -1.69 4.00
N ASP A 5 -6.51 -0.63 3.27
CA ASP A 5 -7.23 -0.14 2.09
C ASP A 5 -6.37 -0.32 0.84
N SER A 6 -6.91 -0.98 -0.19
CA SER A 6 -6.12 -1.51 -1.30
C SER A 6 -6.89 -1.49 -2.62
N ASP A 7 -6.21 -1.12 -3.69
CA ASP A 7 -6.70 -1.25 -5.07
C ASP A 7 -6.17 -2.51 -5.76
N ASN A 8 -6.03 -3.60 -4.97
CA ASN A 8 -5.43 -4.89 -5.32
C ASN A 8 -5.83 -5.39 -6.71
N ALA A 9 -4.87 -5.37 -7.61
CA ALA A 9 -5.04 -5.78 -9.00
C ALA A 9 -4.47 -7.19 -9.30
N ALA A 10 -4.00 -7.92 -8.28
CA ALA A 10 -3.42 -9.25 -8.44
C ALA A 10 -4.40 -10.22 -9.09
N GLY A 11 -3.92 -10.97 -10.09
CA GLY A 11 -4.77 -11.84 -10.91
C GLY A 11 -5.52 -11.14 -12.05
N SER A 12 -5.50 -9.82 -12.12
CA SER A 12 -6.06 -9.05 -13.24
C SER A 12 -5.11 -9.06 -14.45
N PRO A 13 -5.63 -9.03 -15.71
CA PRO A 13 -4.79 -9.17 -16.91
C PRO A 13 -3.68 -8.12 -17.05
N ARG A 14 -3.84 -6.95 -16.46
CA ARG A 14 -2.86 -5.84 -16.49
C ARG A 14 -2.49 -5.32 -15.11
N GLY A 15 -3.00 -5.96 -14.06
CA GLY A 15 -2.78 -5.56 -12.69
C GLY A 15 -1.35 -5.76 -12.22
N ASP A 16 -0.96 -5.00 -11.23
CA ASP A 16 0.23 -5.25 -10.44
C ASP A 16 -0.04 -6.29 -9.35
N VAL A 17 0.95 -6.56 -8.52
CA VAL A 17 0.88 -7.65 -7.54
C VAL A 17 1.37 -7.23 -6.16
N ASP A 18 1.82 -5.98 -6.01
CA ASP A 18 2.48 -5.52 -4.79
C ASP A 18 1.53 -5.41 -3.60
N ASP A 19 0.29 -4.93 -3.81
CA ASP A 19 -0.78 -5.04 -2.80
C ASP A 19 -0.89 -6.46 -2.23
N ALA A 20 -0.93 -7.48 -3.11
CA ALA A 20 -1.12 -8.85 -2.67
C ALA A 20 0.01 -9.35 -1.77
N PHE A 21 1.25 -8.92 -2.01
CA PHE A 21 2.38 -9.23 -1.13
C PHE A 21 2.25 -8.55 0.23
N ALA A 22 1.83 -7.29 0.27
CA ALA A 22 1.62 -6.54 1.49
C ALA A 22 0.47 -7.11 2.33
N ILE A 23 -0.68 -7.36 1.70
CA ILE A 23 -1.87 -7.93 2.36
C ILE A 23 -1.54 -9.32 2.91
N ALA A 24 -0.91 -10.19 2.11
CA ALA A 24 -0.52 -11.52 2.57
C ALA A 24 0.43 -11.47 3.77
N ALA A 25 1.44 -10.59 3.77
CA ALA A 25 2.35 -10.40 4.89
C ALA A 25 1.61 -10.00 6.17
N LEU A 26 0.66 -9.07 6.06
CA LEU A 26 -0.10 -8.56 7.19
C LEU A 26 -1.09 -9.60 7.74
N LEU A 27 -1.86 -10.26 6.86
CA LEU A 27 -2.85 -11.24 7.28
C LEU A 27 -2.22 -12.51 7.89
N ARG A 28 -1.04 -12.92 7.41
CA ARG A 28 -0.31 -14.09 7.94
C ARG A 28 0.58 -13.78 9.15
N SER A 29 0.67 -12.53 9.58
CA SER A 29 1.53 -12.12 10.69
C SER A 29 0.93 -12.32 12.08
N GLY A 30 -0.38 -12.57 12.17
CA GLY A 30 -1.12 -12.56 13.44
C GLY A 30 -1.47 -11.17 13.95
N LEU A 31 -1.14 -10.09 13.22
CA LEU A 31 -1.54 -8.74 13.58
C LEU A 31 -3.07 -8.59 13.53
N PRO A 32 -3.71 -7.96 14.54
CA PRO A 32 -5.15 -7.71 14.48
C PRO A 32 -5.53 -6.77 13.33
N VAL A 33 -6.15 -7.34 12.28
CA VAL A 33 -6.69 -6.59 11.14
C VAL A 33 -8.18 -6.37 11.36
N ALA A 34 -8.57 -5.11 11.54
CA ALA A 34 -9.95 -4.70 11.79
C ALA A 34 -10.82 -4.89 10.54
N ALA A 35 -10.29 -4.57 9.37
CA ALA A 35 -10.96 -4.76 8.09
C ALA A 35 -9.98 -4.73 6.91
N LEU A 36 -10.38 -5.38 5.82
CA LEU A 36 -9.75 -5.27 4.50
C LEU A 36 -10.71 -4.53 3.56
N ALA A 37 -10.37 -3.29 3.25
CA ALA A 37 -11.15 -2.41 2.39
C ALA A 37 -10.66 -2.45 0.94
N SER A 38 -11.53 -2.08 0.01
CA SER A 38 -11.21 -1.95 -1.41
C SER A 38 -11.45 -0.54 -1.92
N VAL A 39 -10.56 -0.05 -2.78
CA VAL A 39 -10.67 1.22 -3.50
C VAL A 39 -10.38 0.98 -4.97
N GLY A 40 -10.97 1.76 -5.85
CA GLY A 40 -10.63 1.72 -7.27
C GLY A 40 -9.37 2.52 -7.58
N GLY A 41 -8.47 1.96 -8.38
CA GLY A 41 -7.20 2.58 -8.73
C GLY A 41 -6.50 1.82 -9.86
N ASN A 42 -5.64 0.87 -9.52
CA ASN A 42 -4.99 -0.05 -10.46
C ASN A 42 -6.00 -0.96 -11.18
N THR A 43 -7.15 -1.17 -10.57
CA THR A 43 -8.30 -1.86 -11.14
C THR A 43 -9.60 -1.18 -10.68
N SER A 44 -10.76 -1.65 -11.13
CA SER A 44 -12.04 -1.16 -10.58
C SER A 44 -12.20 -1.60 -9.12
N GLU A 45 -12.90 -0.80 -8.33
CA GLU A 45 -13.16 -1.12 -6.91
C GLU A 45 -13.80 -2.50 -6.76
N GLU A 46 -14.78 -2.83 -7.60
CA GLU A 46 -15.45 -4.13 -7.59
C GLU A 46 -14.47 -5.30 -7.80
N ARG A 47 -13.48 -5.13 -8.68
CA ARG A 47 -12.44 -6.13 -8.93
C ARG A 47 -11.44 -6.18 -7.79
N ALA A 48 -11.05 -5.05 -7.22
CA ALA A 48 -10.21 -4.99 -6.03
C ALA A 48 -10.88 -5.73 -4.86
N ALA A 49 -12.18 -5.53 -4.65
CA ALA A 49 -12.96 -6.25 -3.64
C ALA A 49 -12.96 -7.77 -3.86
N ARG A 50 -13.15 -8.23 -5.11
CA ARG A 50 -13.06 -9.67 -5.42
C ARG A 50 -11.66 -10.23 -5.19
N ASN A 51 -10.63 -9.50 -5.60
CA ASN A 51 -9.24 -9.92 -5.41
C ASN A 51 -8.86 -9.98 -3.93
N ASN A 52 -9.31 -8.99 -3.13
CA ASN A 52 -9.12 -8.97 -1.68
C ASN A 52 -9.77 -10.17 -1.00
N ARG A 53 -11.01 -10.53 -1.38
CA ARG A 53 -11.68 -11.73 -0.85
C ARG A 53 -10.95 -13.01 -1.22
N ALA A 54 -10.54 -13.17 -2.48
CA ALA A 54 -9.79 -14.33 -2.93
C ALA A 54 -8.45 -14.49 -2.20
N LEU A 55 -7.72 -13.38 -2.03
CA LEU A 55 -6.45 -13.37 -1.30
C LEU A 55 -6.67 -13.62 0.19
N GLY A 56 -7.67 -12.98 0.80
CA GLY A 56 -8.00 -13.18 2.22
C GLY A 56 -8.39 -14.62 2.53
N SER A 57 -9.13 -15.28 1.64
CA SER A 57 -9.43 -16.71 1.75
C SER A 57 -8.16 -17.57 1.74
N LEU A 58 -7.18 -17.25 0.88
CA LEU A 58 -5.88 -17.93 0.85
C LEU A 58 -5.03 -17.67 2.11
N CYS A 59 -5.28 -16.55 2.79
CA CYS A 59 -4.63 -16.19 4.06
C CYS A 59 -5.43 -16.62 5.29
N GLU A 60 -6.55 -17.34 5.13
CA GLU A 60 -7.47 -17.77 6.21
C GLU A 60 -8.05 -16.57 7.00
N TYR A 61 -8.21 -15.42 6.34
CA TYR A 61 -8.76 -14.22 6.95
C TYR A 61 -10.29 -14.30 7.06
N SER A 62 -10.79 -14.25 8.29
CA SER A 62 -12.22 -14.30 8.63
C SER A 62 -12.83 -12.94 9.00
N GLY A 63 -12.01 -11.88 9.01
CA GLY A 63 -12.47 -10.53 9.36
C GLY A 63 -13.31 -9.86 8.27
N PRO A 64 -13.78 -8.64 8.55
CA PRO A 64 -14.64 -7.87 7.65
C PRO A 64 -13.96 -7.47 6.34
N TYR A 65 -14.75 -7.50 5.26
CA TYR A 65 -14.40 -6.88 3.97
C TYR A 65 -15.29 -5.66 3.74
N LEU A 66 -14.68 -4.50 3.53
CA LEU A 66 -15.38 -3.24 3.28
C LEU A 66 -15.34 -2.89 1.79
N ARG A 67 -16.48 -2.48 1.26
CA ARG A 67 -16.57 -1.89 -0.06
C ARG A 67 -16.34 -0.39 0.04
N GLY A 68 -15.38 0.11 -0.69
CA GLY A 68 -15.19 1.54 -0.89
C GLY A 68 -15.76 1.99 -2.22
N VAL A 69 -15.07 2.93 -2.90
CA VAL A 69 -15.52 3.52 -4.16
C VAL A 69 -14.41 3.57 -5.19
N GLN A 70 -14.76 3.91 -6.42
CA GLN A 70 -13.79 4.23 -7.45
C GLN A 70 -13.05 5.53 -7.10
N ALA A 71 -11.76 5.62 -7.42
CA ALA A 71 -10.99 6.84 -7.19
C ALA A 71 -11.66 8.07 -7.84
N GLY A 72 -11.82 9.13 -7.05
CA GLY A 72 -12.49 10.37 -7.46
C GLY A 72 -14.01 10.37 -7.28
N GLU A 73 -14.62 9.29 -6.83
CA GLU A 73 -16.02 9.25 -6.43
C GLU A 73 -16.17 9.63 -4.95
N VAL A 74 -17.35 10.17 -4.61
CA VAL A 74 -17.70 10.44 -3.21
C VAL A 74 -18.24 9.16 -2.58
N PRO A 75 -17.60 8.62 -1.53
CA PRO A 75 -18.07 7.42 -0.89
C PRO A 75 -19.34 7.68 -0.07
N ASP A 76 -20.39 6.96 -0.38
CA ASP A 76 -21.60 6.97 0.45
C ASP A 76 -21.37 6.27 1.79
N ARG A 77 -20.52 5.25 1.85
CA ARG A 77 -20.21 4.50 3.09
C ARG A 77 -18.96 3.64 2.97
N ILE A 78 -17.91 3.98 3.69
CA ILE A 78 -16.90 3.02 4.19
C ILE A 78 -17.24 2.67 5.64
N ASP A 79 -18.34 3.19 6.13
CA ASP A 79 -18.72 3.09 7.52
C ASP A 79 -19.49 1.80 7.79
N ARG A 80 -18.86 0.90 8.55
CA ARG A 80 -19.54 -0.21 9.18
C ARG A 80 -19.75 0.15 10.65
N ALA A 81 -20.99 0.16 11.10
CA ALA A 81 -21.31 0.39 12.52
C ALA A 81 -20.41 -0.50 13.40
N GLY A 82 -19.77 0.10 14.38
CA GLY A 82 -18.89 -0.56 15.34
C GLY A 82 -17.40 -0.58 15.00
N LEU A 83 -16.99 -0.38 13.75
CA LEU A 83 -15.56 -0.43 13.40
C LEU A 83 -14.73 0.70 14.03
N TRP A 84 -15.35 1.87 14.26
CA TRP A 84 -14.69 3.09 14.72
C TRP A 84 -14.95 3.41 16.19
N GLU A 85 -15.73 2.56 16.89
CA GLU A 85 -16.26 2.86 18.22
C GLU A 85 -15.31 2.47 19.35
N GLU A 86 -14.54 1.38 19.18
CA GLU A 86 -13.69 0.83 20.23
C GLU A 86 -12.38 1.61 20.40
N GLU A 87 -11.42 1.40 19.51
CA GLU A 87 -10.09 2.02 19.59
C GLU A 87 -9.73 2.72 18.30
N PRO A 88 -8.84 3.76 18.35
CA PRO A 88 -8.34 4.39 17.15
C PRO A 88 -7.66 3.39 16.22
N LEU A 89 -8.04 3.38 14.95
CA LEU A 89 -7.45 2.49 13.95
C LEU A 89 -6.17 3.09 13.37
N ARG A 90 -5.22 2.24 13.02
CA ARG A 90 -4.19 2.59 12.02
C ARG A 90 -4.78 2.34 10.64
N PHE A 91 -4.66 3.31 9.75
CA PHE A 91 -5.12 3.19 8.37
C PHE A 91 -3.93 2.98 7.44
N LEU A 92 -3.89 1.87 6.72
CA LEU A 92 -2.88 1.58 5.72
C LEU A 92 -3.47 1.76 4.33
N ALA A 93 -3.11 2.84 3.64
CA ALA A 93 -3.52 3.12 2.27
C ALA A 93 -2.45 2.62 1.28
N LEU A 94 -2.75 1.54 0.57
CA LEU A 94 -1.93 0.97 -0.51
C LEU A 94 -2.34 1.52 -1.88
N GLY A 95 -3.55 2.03 -2.02
CA GLY A 95 -4.13 2.64 -3.21
C GLY A 95 -4.41 4.15 -3.08
N PRO A 96 -5.27 4.70 -3.95
CA PRO A 96 -5.73 6.09 -3.89
C PRO A 96 -6.37 6.45 -2.54
N LEU A 97 -6.26 7.72 -2.13
CA LEU A 97 -6.65 8.16 -0.80
C LEU A 97 -8.16 8.46 -0.65
N THR A 98 -8.98 8.07 -1.61
CA THR A 98 -10.42 8.35 -1.65
C THR A 98 -11.13 7.87 -0.40
N ASN A 99 -10.90 6.62 -0.02
CA ASN A 99 -11.51 6.03 1.16
C ASN A 99 -11.00 6.68 2.47
N LEU A 100 -9.70 6.96 2.56
CA LEU A 100 -9.14 7.65 3.72
C LEU A 100 -9.74 9.05 3.90
N ALA A 101 -9.91 9.80 2.81
CA ALA A 101 -10.49 11.13 2.84
C ALA A 101 -11.94 11.12 3.36
N ALA A 102 -12.69 10.07 3.09
CA ALA A 102 -14.07 9.91 3.54
C ALA A 102 -14.22 9.62 5.03
N VAL A 103 -13.15 9.25 5.72
CA VAL A 103 -13.16 8.86 7.13
C VAL A 103 -12.24 9.72 7.99
N LEU A 104 -11.89 10.92 7.54
CA LEU A 104 -11.01 11.84 8.27
C LEU A 104 -11.61 12.33 9.60
N ASP A 105 -12.92 12.27 9.74
CA ASP A 105 -13.66 12.56 10.97
C ASP A 105 -13.65 11.41 11.98
N ARG A 106 -13.13 10.25 11.61
CA ARG A 106 -13.07 9.05 12.44
C ARG A 106 -11.81 9.00 13.29
N ARG A 107 -11.82 8.12 14.31
CA ARG A 107 -10.71 7.92 15.23
C ARG A 107 -9.59 7.10 14.57
N ILE A 108 -8.73 7.79 13.85
CA ILE A 108 -7.54 7.21 13.20
C ILE A 108 -6.30 7.69 13.96
N SER A 109 -5.52 6.75 14.49
CA SER A 109 -4.28 7.07 15.23
C SER A 109 -3.12 7.44 14.30
N GLU A 110 -3.09 6.87 13.10
CA GLU A 110 -2.07 7.09 12.08
C GLU A 110 -2.57 6.61 10.73
N ALA A 111 -2.26 7.34 9.66
CA ALA A 111 -2.37 6.85 8.30
C ALA A 111 -0.98 6.61 7.69
N VAL A 112 -0.75 5.39 7.22
CA VAL A 112 0.45 4.98 6.47
C VAL A 112 0.10 4.97 5.00
N LEU A 113 0.78 5.81 4.21
CA LEU A 113 0.47 6.05 2.81
C LEU A 113 1.60 5.54 1.92
N VAL A 114 1.30 4.63 0.99
CA VAL A 114 2.23 4.27 -0.10
C VAL A 114 2.03 5.27 -1.23
N GLY A 115 3.06 6.06 -1.51
CA GLY A 115 3.00 7.09 -2.52
C GLY A 115 4.03 8.18 -2.32
N SER A 116 3.96 9.21 -3.16
CA SER A 116 4.95 10.26 -3.21
C SER A 116 6.28 9.82 -3.85
N ASN A 117 7.03 10.81 -4.30
CA ASN A 117 8.41 10.69 -4.77
C ASN A 117 9.22 11.85 -4.23
N LEU A 118 10.30 11.55 -3.52
CA LEU A 118 11.09 12.56 -2.85
C LEU A 118 12.16 13.17 -3.77
N THR A 119 12.68 12.39 -4.72
CA THR A 119 13.87 12.76 -5.52
C THR A 119 13.55 13.29 -6.92
N SER A 120 12.35 13.07 -7.45
CA SER A 120 12.00 13.39 -8.83
C SER A 120 10.82 14.36 -8.97
N ARG A 121 10.60 15.20 -7.96
CA ARG A 121 9.51 16.19 -7.93
C ARG A 121 8.15 15.60 -8.34
N GLY A 122 7.83 14.44 -7.78
CA GLY A 122 6.59 13.72 -8.04
C GLY A 122 6.60 12.84 -9.30
N ARG A 123 7.72 12.67 -10.00
CA ARG A 123 7.83 11.77 -11.17
C ARG A 123 8.44 10.43 -10.77
N PHE A 124 7.73 9.34 -11.10
CA PHE A 124 8.29 8.00 -10.91
C PHE A 124 7.64 6.99 -11.87
N PRO A 125 8.43 6.30 -12.67
CA PRO A 125 9.86 6.56 -12.98
C PRO A 125 10.06 7.95 -13.59
N PRO A 126 11.30 8.45 -13.81
CA PRO A 126 11.53 9.82 -14.28
C PRO A 126 10.77 10.27 -15.51
N TRP A 127 10.38 9.29 -16.38
CA TRP A 127 9.53 9.50 -17.57
C TRP A 127 8.03 9.37 -17.31
N TRP A 128 7.60 8.99 -16.07
CA TRP A 128 6.21 8.98 -15.70
C TRP A 128 5.84 10.34 -15.10
N PRO A 129 4.82 11.02 -15.61
CA PRO A 129 4.59 12.41 -15.26
C PRO A 129 4.17 12.62 -13.80
N HIS A 130 3.55 11.62 -13.17
CA HIS A 130 2.98 11.73 -11.83
C HIS A 130 3.10 10.44 -11.03
N GLU A 131 3.12 10.58 -9.72
CA GLU A 131 2.93 9.48 -8.80
C GLU A 131 1.46 9.02 -8.87
N PHE A 132 1.23 7.69 -8.76
CA PHE A 132 -0.07 7.12 -9.12
C PHE A 132 -1.13 7.35 -8.02
N ASN A 133 -0.86 6.93 -6.78
CA ASN A 133 -1.87 6.90 -5.71
C ASN A 133 -2.38 8.31 -5.34
N LEU A 134 -1.46 9.27 -5.19
CA LEU A 134 -1.83 10.64 -4.85
C LEU A 134 -2.53 11.38 -6.00
N THR A 135 -2.21 11.02 -7.25
CA THR A 135 -2.75 11.72 -8.42
C THR A 135 -4.06 11.13 -8.95
N LYS A 136 -4.42 9.92 -8.52
CA LYS A 136 -5.68 9.29 -8.91
C LYS A 136 -6.90 9.99 -8.33
N ASP A 137 -6.77 10.54 -7.12
CA ASP A 137 -7.79 11.38 -6.50
C ASP A 137 -7.15 12.64 -5.89
N PRO A 138 -7.02 13.71 -6.70
CA PRO A 138 -6.42 14.96 -6.25
C PRO A 138 -7.16 15.63 -5.10
N ALA A 139 -8.49 15.52 -5.05
CA ALA A 139 -9.31 16.12 -4.00
C ALA A 139 -9.08 15.42 -2.66
N ALA A 140 -9.16 14.09 -2.65
CA ALA A 140 -8.89 13.27 -1.47
C ALA A 140 -7.46 13.49 -0.94
N THR A 141 -6.47 13.52 -1.85
CA THR A 141 -5.08 13.78 -1.48
C THR A 141 -4.91 15.13 -0.79
N ARG A 142 -5.52 16.20 -1.31
CA ARG A 142 -5.48 17.51 -0.67
C ARG A 142 -6.16 17.51 0.70
N ALA A 143 -7.32 16.86 0.81
CA ALA A 143 -8.05 16.76 2.07
C ALA A 143 -7.22 16.03 3.15
N VAL A 144 -6.61 14.89 2.80
CA VAL A 144 -5.73 14.13 3.72
C VAL A 144 -4.52 14.96 4.13
N PHE A 145 -3.85 15.65 3.21
CA PHE A 145 -2.70 16.48 3.55
C PHE A 145 -3.06 17.77 4.30
N ALA A 146 -4.30 18.25 4.20
CA ALA A 146 -4.80 19.39 4.96
C ALA A 146 -5.32 19.01 6.37
N SER A 147 -5.56 17.73 6.63
CA SER A 147 -6.06 17.24 7.93
C SER A 147 -4.96 17.23 9.00
N GLU A 148 -5.35 17.09 10.27
CA GLU A 148 -4.44 16.92 11.41
C GLU A 148 -4.04 15.45 11.65
N LEU A 149 -4.49 14.53 10.81
CA LEU A 149 -4.21 13.10 10.94
C LEU A 149 -2.71 12.82 10.87
N PRO A 150 -2.09 12.11 11.83
CA PRO A 150 -0.69 11.73 11.76
C PRO A 150 -0.40 10.90 10.51
N LEU A 151 0.51 11.38 9.64
CA LEU A 151 0.85 10.70 8.39
C LEU A 151 2.26 10.11 8.44
N THR A 152 2.36 8.86 7.97
CA THR A 152 3.62 8.23 7.61
C THR A 152 3.66 7.96 6.11
N LEU A 153 4.65 8.50 5.43
CA LEU A 153 4.83 8.36 3.98
C LEU A 153 5.81 7.22 3.67
N ILE A 154 5.44 6.36 2.74
CA ILE A 154 6.29 5.32 2.15
C ILE A 154 6.57 5.72 0.69
N PRO A 155 7.65 6.49 0.44
CA PRO A 155 7.90 7.01 -0.91
C PRO A 155 8.28 5.91 -1.89
N LEU A 156 7.78 6.00 -3.13
CA LEU A 156 8.02 4.98 -4.16
C LEU A 156 9.50 4.88 -4.57
N ASP A 157 10.24 5.98 -4.54
CA ASP A 157 11.68 5.99 -4.82
C ASP A 157 12.51 5.32 -3.71
N VAL A 158 11.98 5.22 -2.50
CA VAL A 158 12.53 4.38 -1.43
C VAL A 158 12.02 2.94 -1.58
N ALA A 159 10.72 2.74 -1.62
CA ALA A 159 10.07 1.42 -1.67
C ALA A 159 10.54 0.54 -2.85
N ARG A 160 10.90 1.15 -4.01
CA ARG A 160 11.44 0.43 -5.18
C ARG A 160 12.72 -0.38 -4.92
N LYS A 161 13.41 -0.15 -3.79
CA LYS A 161 14.58 -0.92 -3.38
C LYS A 161 14.19 -2.34 -2.99
N LEU A 162 12.94 -2.54 -2.53
CA LEU A 162 12.39 -3.84 -2.17
C LEU A 162 11.93 -4.57 -3.42
N LYS A 163 12.80 -5.47 -3.92
CA LYS A 163 12.57 -6.20 -5.17
C LYS A 163 12.48 -7.69 -4.92
N ILE A 164 11.50 -8.33 -5.55
CA ILE A 164 11.38 -9.78 -5.61
C ILE A 164 11.84 -10.28 -6.98
N GLY A 165 12.36 -11.49 -7.02
CA GLY A 165 12.81 -12.17 -8.23
C GLY A 165 12.53 -13.66 -8.20
N PRO A 166 13.00 -14.40 -9.23
CA PRO A 166 12.73 -15.83 -9.34
C PRO A 166 13.16 -16.68 -8.15
N ARG A 167 14.22 -16.26 -7.43
CA ARG A 167 14.70 -16.99 -6.25
C ARG A 167 13.69 -16.90 -5.11
N GLU A 168 13.27 -15.69 -4.78
CA GLU A 168 12.32 -15.43 -3.71
C GLU A 168 10.94 -16.02 -4.05
N LEU A 169 10.51 -15.89 -5.31
CA LEU A 169 9.24 -16.46 -5.77
C LEU A 169 9.21 -17.99 -5.66
N ARG A 170 10.31 -18.68 -5.94
CA ARG A 170 10.40 -20.15 -5.79
C ARG A 170 10.35 -20.61 -4.33
N ALA A 171 10.74 -19.75 -3.39
CA ALA A 171 10.70 -20.06 -1.97
C ALA A 171 9.31 -19.90 -1.33
N LEU A 172 8.33 -19.37 -2.08
CA LEU A 172 6.93 -19.31 -1.62
C LEU A 172 6.28 -20.68 -1.81
N GLU A 173 5.66 -21.22 -0.78
CA GLU A 173 5.06 -22.55 -0.78
C GLU A 173 3.53 -22.49 -0.59
N GLY A 174 2.84 -23.59 -0.84
CA GLY A 174 1.41 -23.76 -0.67
C GLY A 174 0.53 -22.95 -1.63
N PRO A 175 -0.80 -22.99 -1.44
CA PRO A 175 -1.77 -22.33 -2.33
C PRO A 175 -1.57 -20.83 -2.48
N LEU A 176 -1.23 -20.14 -1.38
CA LEU A 176 -0.94 -18.70 -1.37
C LEU A 176 0.34 -18.40 -2.16
N GLY A 177 1.41 -19.17 -1.95
CA GLY A 177 2.66 -19.05 -2.70
C GLY A 177 2.45 -19.28 -4.19
N ASP A 178 1.66 -20.28 -4.56
CA ASP A 178 1.27 -20.56 -5.95
C ASP A 178 0.51 -19.40 -6.58
N PHE A 179 -0.42 -18.81 -5.86
CA PHE A 179 -1.17 -17.64 -6.31
C PHE A 179 -0.23 -16.46 -6.58
N LEU A 180 0.61 -16.09 -5.61
CA LEU A 180 1.57 -14.98 -5.74
C LEU A 180 2.56 -15.21 -6.88
N ARG A 181 3.07 -16.45 -7.06
CA ARG A 181 3.93 -16.81 -8.20
C ARG A 181 3.24 -16.61 -9.54
N ARG A 182 2.01 -17.14 -9.70
CA ARG A 182 1.25 -17.00 -10.96
C ARG A 182 1.00 -15.54 -11.32
N CYS A 183 0.57 -14.73 -10.36
CA CYS A 183 0.34 -13.30 -10.57
C CYS A 183 1.63 -12.55 -10.94
N SER A 184 2.77 -12.98 -10.41
CA SER A 184 4.08 -12.34 -10.60
C SER A 184 4.73 -12.62 -11.98
N VAL A 185 4.32 -13.66 -12.71
CA VAL A 185 4.96 -14.08 -13.97
C VAL A 185 5.02 -12.92 -14.96
N ARG A 186 3.93 -12.20 -15.13
CA ARG A 186 3.85 -11.08 -16.07
C ARG A 186 4.78 -9.93 -15.67
N TRP A 187 4.81 -9.58 -14.41
CA TRP A 187 5.68 -8.52 -13.88
C TRP A 187 7.15 -8.87 -14.02
N SER A 188 7.50 -10.12 -13.74
CA SER A 188 8.86 -10.64 -13.96
C SER A 188 9.26 -10.57 -15.44
N ARG A 189 8.37 -10.98 -16.37
CA ARG A 189 8.62 -10.88 -17.83
C ARG A 189 8.75 -9.42 -18.27
N ARG A 190 7.86 -8.53 -17.83
CA ARG A 190 7.91 -7.10 -18.15
C ARG A 190 9.20 -6.44 -17.64
N SER A 191 9.65 -6.82 -16.44
CA SER A 191 10.89 -6.33 -15.85
C SER A 191 12.10 -6.81 -16.67
N LEU A 192 12.11 -8.07 -17.11
CA LEU A 192 13.15 -8.61 -17.97
C LEU A 192 13.25 -7.81 -19.28
N LEU A 193 12.12 -7.60 -19.96
CA LEU A 193 12.07 -6.88 -21.24
C LEU A 193 12.49 -5.41 -21.13
N ARG A 194 12.16 -4.75 -20.00
CA ARG A 194 12.42 -3.31 -19.84
C ARG A 194 13.74 -2.98 -19.15
N ARG A 195 14.26 -3.87 -18.31
CA ARG A 195 15.39 -3.61 -17.41
C ARG A 195 16.49 -4.67 -17.47
N GLY A 196 16.34 -5.68 -18.31
CA GLY A 196 17.29 -6.80 -18.38
C GLY A 196 17.30 -7.71 -17.15
N SER A 197 16.33 -7.56 -16.24
CA SER A 197 16.28 -8.32 -14.98
C SER A 197 14.85 -8.79 -14.70
N ARG A 198 14.73 -10.04 -14.22
CA ARG A 198 13.43 -10.59 -13.78
C ARG A 198 13.01 -10.11 -12.40
N ARG A 199 13.85 -9.33 -11.69
CA ARG A 199 13.49 -8.72 -10.41
C ARG A 199 12.63 -7.48 -10.64
N PHE A 200 11.54 -7.36 -9.89
CA PHE A 200 10.64 -6.20 -9.94
C PHE A 200 10.36 -5.69 -8.52
N PRO A 201 10.06 -4.40 -8.35
CA PRO A 201 9.72 -3.85 -7.05
C PRO A 201 8.34 -4.35 -6.58
N VAL A 202 8.20 -4.48 -5.27
CA VAL A 202 6.93 -4.69 -4.54
C VAL A 202 6.82 -3.56 -3.52
N PHE A 203 6.26 -2.45 -3.97
CA PHE A 203 6.29 -1.19 -3.23
C PHE A 203 5.55 -1.30 -1.89
N ASP A 204 4.37 -1.90 -1.89
CA ASP A 204 3.47 -1.97 -0.74
C ASP A 204 3.99 -2.84 0.39
N LEU A 205 4.83 -3.83 0.07
CA LEU A 205 5.48 -4.64 1.11
C LEU A 205 6.39 -3.81 2.03
N ALA A 206 6.89 -2.65 1.57
CA ALA A 206 7.64 -1.73 2.43
C ALA A 206 6.74 -1.11 3.52
N ALA A 207 5.49 -0.81 3.19
CA ALA A 207 4.51 -0.31 4.15
C ALA A 207 4.07 -1.41 5.13
N ALA A 208 3.85 -2.63 4.64
CA ALA A 208 3.60 -3.78 5.51
C ALA A 208 4.75 -4.01 6.49
N ALA A 209 6.01 -3.90 6.04
CA ALA A 209 7.18 -4.03 6.91
C ALA A 209 7.22 -2.97 8.02
N TYR A 210 6.92 -1.70 7.69
CA TYR A 210 6.81 -0.63 8.68
C TYR A 210 5.71 -0.90 9.72
N VAL A 211 4.56 -1.39 9.27
CA VAL A 211 3.43 -1.70 10.15
C VAL A 211 3.75 -2.86 11.09
N LEU A 212 4.41 -3.91 10.59
CA LEU A 212 4.73 -5.13 11.33
C LEU A 212 5.90 -4.94 12.31
N ASP A 213 6.92 -4.23 11.88
CA ASP A 213 8.11 -4.00 12.70
C ASP A 213 8.83 -2.71 12.26
N PRO A 214 8.54 -1.58 12.91
CA PRO A 214 9.19 -0.31 12.60
C PRO A 214 10.72 -0.33 12.69
N SER A 215 11.31 -1.29 13.42
CA SER A 215 12.78 -1.41 13.53
C SER A 215 13.45 -1.84 12.21
N LEU A 216 12.66 -2.38 11.27
CA LEU A 216 13.14 -2.79 9.94
C LEU A 216 13.27 -1.61 8.96
N VAL A 217 12.83 -0.43 9.36
CA VAL A 217 12.84 0.76 8.50
C VAL A 217 13.53 1.92 9.21
N THR A 218 14.16 2.78 8.43
CA THR A 218 14.67 4.07 8.91
C THR A 218 13.61 5.12 8.68
N VAL A 219 13.12 5.75 9.74
CA VAL A 219 12.08 6.78 9.70
C VAL A 219 12.68 8.13 10.09
N GLU A 220 12.34 9.16 9.36
CA GLU A 220 12.64 10.56 9.68
C GLU A 220 11.36 11.33 9.95
N GLU A 221 11.32 12.10 11.02
CA GLU A 221 10.28 13.10 11.25
C GLU A 221 10.70 14.42 10.62
N THR A 222 9.85 14.95 9.75
CA THR A 222 10.15 16.17 9.01
C THR A 222 8.87 16.91 8.64
N ARG A 223 8.99 18.10 8.07
CA ARG A 223 7.85 18.81 7.51
C ARG A 223 7.68 18.48 6.04
N ALA A 224 6.42 18.36 5.62
CA ALA A 224 6.04 18.09 4.24
C ALA A 224 5.01 19.10 3.75
N ARG A 225 5.20 19.58 2.53
CA ARG A 225 4.27 20.45 1.82
C ARG A 225 3.79 19.73 0.56
N LEU A 226 2.48 19.66 0.38
CA LEU A 226 1.87 19.19 -0.86
C LEU A 226 1.79 20.34 -1.85
N HIS A 227 2.37 20.17 -3.04
CA HIS A 227 2.29 21.15 -4.13
C HIS A 227 0.96 21.01 -4.90
N PRO A 228 0.56 22.02 -5.68
CA PRO A 228 -0.65 21.95 -6.52
C PRO A 228 -0.68 20.76 -7.48
N ASN A 229 0.47 20.32 -7.98
CA ASN A 229 0.63 19.13 -8.82
C ASN A 229 0.79 17.82 -8.03
N LEU A 230 0.45 17.85 -6.74
CA LEU A 230 0.49 16.70 -5.81
C LEU A 230 1.89 16.11 -5.54
N TRP A 231 2.93 16.85 -5.87
CA TRP A 231 4.27 16.52 -5.41
C TRP A 231 4.44 16.90 -3.93
N VAL A 232 5.05 16.01 -3.16
CA VAL A 232 5.36 16.23 -1.75
C VAL A 232 6.80 16.73 -1.62
N GLU A 233 6.95 17.95 -1.16
CA GLU A 233 8.25 18.54 -0.82
C GLU A 233 8.53 18.36 0.67
N LEU A 234 9.68 17.79 0.98
CA LEU A 234 10.16 17.70 2.35
C LEU A 234 11.07 18.90 2.67
N GLY A 235 10.97 19.45 3.88
CA GLY A 235 11.78 20.60 4.25
C GLY A 235 11.36 21.29 5.53
N ARG A 236 11.42 22.63 5.54
CA ARG A 236 11.17 23.44 6.73
C ARG A 236 9.73 23.92 6.89
N SER A 237 8.91 23.75 5.86
CA SER A 237 7.52 24.23 5.82
C SER A 237 6.51 23.10 5.61
N GLY A 238 5.25 23.34 5.97
CA GLY A 238 4.18 22.39 5.85
C GLY A 238 3.86 21.67 7.18
N ARG A 239 3.14 20.57 7.09
CA ARG A 239 2.75 19.76 8.25
C ARG A 239 3.87 18.80 8.67
N TRP A 240 3.85 18.35 9.92
CA TRP A 240 4.71 17.27 10.38
C TRP A 240 4.26 15.92 9.81
N VAL A 241 5.22 15.13 9.33
CA VAL A 241 5.03 13.77 8.82
C VAL A 241 6.20 12.90 9.22
N ARG A 242 5.96 11.60 9.28
CA ARG A 242 7.00 10.57 9.27
C ARG A 242 7.26 10.14 7.83
N VAL A 243 8.52 9.94 7.47
CA VAL A 243 8.90 9.51 6.12
C VAL A 243 9.88 8.35 6.23
N VAL A 244 9.57 7.25 5.59
CA VAL A 244 10.50 6.13 5.47
C VAL A 244 11.61 6.49 4.48
N ARG A 245 12.86 6.37 4.91
CA ARG A 245 14.08 6.71 4.14
C ARG A 245 14.81 5.49 3.61
N ASP A 246 14.76 4.38 4.37
CA ASP A 246 15.41 3.14 4.01
C ASP A 246 14.79 1.96 4.78
N PHE A 247 15.14 0.73 4.41
CA PHE A 247 14.68 -0.47 5.07
C PHE A 247 15.63 -1.66 4.89
N ALA A 248 15.56 -2.60 5.83
CA ALA A 248 16.36 -3.81 5.85
C ALA A 248 15.81 -4.89 4.89
N ALA A 249 15.91 -4.65 3.57
CA ALA A 249 15.25 -5.47 2.53
C ALA A 249 15.47 -6.99 2.68
N ARG A 250 16.69 -7.43 3.04
CA ARG A 250 17.00 -8.88 3.21
C ARG A 250 16.23 -9.48 4.39
N VAL A 251 16.11 -8.74 5.49
CA VAL A 251 15.40 -9.18 6.70
C VAL A 251 13.90 -9.25 6.41
N ILE A 252 13.36 -8.24 5.74
CA ILE A 252 11.95 -8.18 5.32
C ILE A 252 11.62 -9.42 4.47
N TRP A 253 12.42 -9.72 3.45
CA TRP A 253 12.21 -10.91 2.62
C TRP A 253 12.29 -12.21 3.40
N GLY A 254 13.27 -12.35 4.30
CA GLY A 254 13.40 -13.54 5.14
C GLY A 254 12.19 -13.76 6.04
N ARG A 255 11.63 -12.69 6.61
CA ARG A 255 10.41 -12.75 7.43
C ARG A 255 9.17 -13.07 6.60
N PHE A 256 9.02 -12.40 5.46
CA PHE A 256 7.91 -12.63 4.54
C PHE A 256 7.85 -14.10 4.08
N ILE A 257 8.98 -14.68 3.63
CA ILE A 257 9.02 -16.08 3.19
C ILE A 257 8.61 -17.01 4.33
N ARG A 258 9.11 -16.78 5.55
CA ARG A 258 8.73 -17.60 6.72
C ARG A 258 7.24 -17.49 7.06
N SER A 259 6.62 -16.35 6.91
CA SER A 259 5.18 -16.20 7.16
C SER A 259 4.30 -16.86 6.10
N MET A 260 4.88 -17.30 4.97
CA MET A 260 4.20 -18.02 3.89
C MET A 260 4.33 -19.55 4.01
N GLN A 261 5.13 -20.02 4.90
CA GLN A 261 5.30 -21.44 5.25
C GLN A 261 4.34 -21.83 6.39
#